data_f137d3d68a8eb7e8e2dae7989da02a1e
#
_entry.id   f137d3d68a8eb7e8e2dae7989da02a1e
#
_cell.length_a   1.000
_cell.length_b   1.000
_cell.length_c   1.000
_cell.angle_alpha   90.00
_cell.angle_beta   90.00
_cell.angle_gamma   90.00
#
_symmetry.space_group_name_H-M   'P 1'
#
loop_
_entity.id
_entity.type
_entity.pdbx_description
1 polymer ?
#
loop_
_entity_poly.entity_id
_entity_poly.type
_entity_poly.pdbx_seq_one_letter_code
_entity_poly.pdbx_strand_id
1 'polypeptide(L)'
;MGAGGGSIATWLCDRVGPTGHVVATDIDPRYLDAAGRPNLEVRRHDIASDPLPEAAFDLVHARLVLVHLPERENALLRIVRALKPGGWLLVEEFDSLSMRPDPAIDPDEVLLETYDALQRVMTARGVDLRYGQLLTGRFRAHGLVDVGAEGRLFMLQGGSPAPRSAPRTSSSYGTRWSSPGWSRTSRWTPTFAIWRSEASWPLHRSCGPSGAGGPEGTRRC
;
A
#
# COMPACT_ATOMS: atom_id res chain seq x y z
N MET A 1 0.47 3.45 7.74
CA MET A 1 0.37 4.75 7.03
C MET A 1 -0.85 4.74 6.14
N GLY A 2 -1.53 5.92 5.98
CA GLY A 2 -2.81 5.98 5.29
C GLY A 2 -3.83 5.07 5.98
N ALA A 3 -3.97 5.22 7.29
CA ALA A 3 -4.69 4.25 8.11
C ALA A 3 -6.21 4.27 7.87
N GLY A 4 -6.74 5.34 7.27
CA GLY A 4 -8.16 5.48 6.92
C GLY A 4 -9.06 5.20 8.12
N GLY A 5 -9.97 4.24 8.01
CA GLY A 5 -10.86 3.83 9.10
C GLY A 5 -10.21 2.93 10.17
N GLY A 6 -8.89 2.75 10.18
CA GLY A 6 -8.14 2.09 11.27
C GLY A 6 -8.22 0.56 11.33
N SER A 7 -8.85 -0.12 10.36
CA SER A 7 -9.06 -1.58 10.44
C SER A 7 -7.75 -2.39 10.54
N ILE A 8 -6.72 -1.98 9.79
CA ILE A 8 -5.40 -2.62 9.86
C ILE A 8 -4.67 -2.23 11.15
N ALA A 9 -4.75 -0.95 11.56
CA ALA A 9 -4.15 -0.50 12.81
C ALA A 9 -4.71 -1.26 14.00
N THR A 10 -6.02 -1.43 14.05
CA THR A 10 -6.72 -2.24 15.07
C THR A 10 -6.25 -3.68 15.07
N TRP A 11 -6.19 -4.31 13.90
CA TRP A 11 -5.70 -5.68 13.75
C TRP A 11 -4.23 -5.82 14.18
N LEU A 12 -3.38 -4.84 13.82
CA LEU A 12 -1.98 -4.82 14.24
C LEU A 12 -1.85 -4.71 15.77
N CYS A 13 -2.67 -3.88 16.44
CA CYS A 13 -2.68 -3.78 17.90
C CYS A 13 -2.94 -5.14 18.57
N ASP A 14 -3.88 -5.90 18.02
CA ASP A 14 -4.18 -7.25 18.54
C ASP A 14 -3.00 -8.22 18.30
N ARG A 15 -2.30 -8.06 17.18
CA ARG A 15 -1.16 -8.93 16.82
C ARG A 15 0.10 -8.66 17.61
N VAL A 16 0.44 -7.39 17.86
CA VAL A 16 1.62 -7.02 18.63
C VAL A 16 1.43 -7.18 20.13
N GLY A 17 0.18 -7.28 20.59
CA GLY A 17 -0.16 -7.47 22.00
C GLY A 17 0.12 -6.27 22.89
N PRO A 18 0.04 -6.44 24.22
CA PRO A 18 0.10 -5.33 25.16
C PRO A 18 1.50 -4.68 25.30
N THR A 19 2.56 -5.39 24.92
CA THR A 19 3.94 -4.88 24.96
C THR A 19 4.37 -4.24 23.65
N GLY A 20 3.61 -4.43 22.58
CA GLY A 20 3.85 -3.80 21.29
C GLY A 20 3.19 -2.43 21.21
N HIS A 21 3.61 -1.63 20.23
CA HIS A 21 3.08 -0.30 19.98
C HIS A 21 2.78 -0.12 18.50
N VAL A 22 1.62 0.46 18.18
CA VAL A 22 1.19 0.75 16.81
C VAL A 22 1.01 2.25 16.67
N VAL A 23 1.65 2.83 15.66
CA VAL A 23 1.45 4.22 15.26
C VAL A 23 0.64 4.24 13.96
N ALA A 24 -0.59 4.69 14.03
CA ALA A 24 -1.47 4.87 12.88
C ALA A 24 -1.40 6.32 12.41
N THR A 25 -1.02 6.52 11.14
CA THR A 25 -0.90 7.87 10.57
C THR A 25 -1.82 8.02 9.38
N ASP A 26 -2.42 9.21 9.27
CA ASP A 26 -3.22 9.63 8.12
C ASP A 26 -3.12 11.16 7.95
N ILE A 27 -3.31 11.65 6.75
CA ILE A 27 -3.43 13.09 6.50
C ILE A 27 -4.70 13.66 7.14
N ASP A 28 -5.73 12.81 7.25
CA ASP A 28 -6.99 13.12 7.91
C ASP A 28 -7.40 12.00 8.88
N PRO A 29 -6.93 12.06 10.13
CA PRO A 29 -7.15 11.00 11.12
C PRO A 29 -8.54 10.99 11.74
N ARG A 30 -9.50 11.80 11.28
CA ARG A 30 -10.85 11.90 11.87
C ARG A 30 -11.62 10.58 11.92
N TYR A 31 -11.23 9.63 11.09
CA TYR A 31 -11.87 8.31 11.03
C TYR A 31 -11.13 7.24 11.85
N LEU A 32 -10.03 7.62 12.51
CA LEU A 32 -9.25 6.74 13.36
C LEU A 32 -9.76 6.85 14.80
N ASP A 33 -10.37 5.79 15.28
CA ASP A 33 -10.78 5.69 16.69
C ASP A 33 -9.74 4.88 17.47
N ALA A 34 -9.04 5.55 18.39
CA ALA A 34 -8.07 4.93 19.28
C ALA A 34 -8.70 4.54 20.62
N ALA A 35 -10.00 4.81 20.84
CA ALA A 35 -10.65 4.55 22.11
C ALA A 35 -10.55 3.09 22.54
N GLY A 36 -10.12 2.87 23.75
CA GLY A 36 -9.95 1.55 24.34
C GLY A 36 -8.72 0.74 23.90
N ARG A 37 -7.80 1.34 23.13
CA ARG A 37 -6.57 0.66 22.71
C ARG A 37 -5.32 1.37 23.25
N PRO A 38 -4.78 0.95 24.40
CA PRO A 38 -3.66 1.63 25.03
C PRO A 38 -2.35 1.53 24.23
N ASN A 39 -2.27 0.57 23.31
CA ASN A 39 -1.10 0.36 22.42
C ASN A 39 -1.27 0.96 21.02
N LEU A 40 -2.29 1.82 20.80
CA LEU A 40 -2.51 2.53 19.55
C LEU A 40 -2.30 4.03 19.74
N GLU A 41 -1.35 4.58 19.00
CA GLU A 41 -1.16 6.00 18.84
C GLU A 41 -1.68 6.45 17.47
N VAL A 42 -2.49 7.51 17.44
CA VAL A 42 -3.02 8.10 16.21
C VAL A 42 -2.34 9.45 15.99
N ARG A 43 -1.77 9.66 14.79
CA ARG A 43 -1.13 10.91 14.42
C ARG A 43 -1.65 11.42 13.09
N ARG A 44 -1.88 12.73 13.01
CA ARG A 44 -1.95 13.40 11.72
C ARG A 44 -0.54 13.48 11.14
N HIS A 45 -0.36 13.01 9.90
CA HIS A 45 0.95 12.97 9.26
C HIS A 45 0.78 12.88 7.73
N ASP A 46 1.43 13.77 7.02
CA ASP A 46 1.56 13.76 5.57
C ASP A 46 2.91 13.15 5.19
N ILE A 47 2.89 11.91 4.69
CA ILE A 47 4.10 11.21 4.27
C ILE A 47 4.81 11.89 3.08
N ALA A 48 4.13 12.73 2.32
CA ALA A 48 4.74 13.48 1.23
C ALA A 48 5.68 14.56 1.73
N SER A 49 5.40 15.17 2.90
CA SER A 49 6.13 16.32 3.44
C SER A 49 6.76 16.09 4.81
N ASP A 50 6.06 15.39 5.71
CA ASP A 50 6.47 15.30 7.10
C ASP A 50 7.60 14.29 7.29
N PRO A 51 8.55 14.56 8.22
CA PRO A 51 9.64 13.65 8.51
C PRO A 51 9.17 12.44 9.32
N LEU A 52 9.79 11.29 9.08
CA LEU A 52 9.67 10.10 9.92
C LEU A 52 10.94 9.93 10.76
N PRO A 53 10.83 9.39 11.99
CA PRO A 53 12.00 9.01 12.76
C PRO A 53 12.76 7.87 12.05
N GLU A 54 14.10 8.00 11.98
CA GLU A 54 14.93 6.96 11.37
C GLU A 54 15.07 5.75 12.29
N ALA A 55 15.18 4.56 11.71
CA ALA A 55 15.40 3.29 12.39
C ALA A 55 14.47 3.07 13.62
N ALA A 56 13.19 3.45 13.49
CA ALA A 56 12.24 3.45 14.59
C ALA A 56 11.26 2.28 14.58
N PHE A 57 11.00 1.69 13.42
CA PHE A 57 9.91 0.73 13.26
C PHE A 57 10.41 -0.65 12.85
N ASP A 58 9.85 -1.68 13.49
CA ASP A 58 10.07 -3.09 13.13
C ASP A 58 9.26 -3.48 11.89
N LEU A 59 8.11 -2.84 11.68
CA LEU A 59 7.24 -3.01 10.52
C LEU A 59 6.65 -1.68 10.10
N VAL A 60 6.70 -1.38 8.82
CA VAL A 60 5.90 -0.31 8.21
C VAL A 60 4.92 -0.92 7.22
N HIS A 61 3.66 -0.54 7.34
CA HIS A 61 2.59 -0.94 6.43
C HIS A 61 1.97 0.30 5.78
N ALA A 62 1.81 0.27 4.46
CA ALA A 62 1.08 1.26 3.69
C ALA A 62 0.12 0.56 2.72
N ARG A 63 -1.12 1.04 2.65
CA ARG A 63 -2.10 0.49 1.71
C ARG A 63 -2.81 1.61 0.96
N LEU A 64 -2.68 1.59 -0.38
CA LEU A 64 -3.28 2.58 -1.28
C LEU A 64 -2.86 4.01 -0.92
N VAL A 65 -1.57 4.21 -0.71
CA VAL A 65 -0.99 5.49 -0.34
C VAL A 65 -0.05 6.00 -1.42
N LEU A 66 0.99 5.21 -1.74
CA LEU A 66 2.07 5.66 -2.61
C LEU A 66 1.60 5.92 -4.05
N VAL A 67 0.66 5.13 -4.52
CA VAL A 67 0.04 5.30 -5.85
C VAL A 67 -0.51 6.71 -6.07
N HIS A 68 -1.00 7.36 -5.02
CA HIS A 68 -1.62 8.68 -5.08
C HIS A 68 -0.64 9.86 -4.99
N LEU A 69 0.60 9.61 -4.59
CA LEU A 69 1.57 10.67 -4.34
C LEU A 69 2.37 11.01 -5.59
N PRO A 70 2.46 12.27 -6.02
CA PRO A 70 3.43 12.68 -7.05
C PRO A 70 4.87 12.37 -6.61
N GLU A 71 5.22 12.66 -5.36
CA GLU A 71 6.56 12.48 -4.76
C GLU A 71 6.74 11.11 -4.11
N ARG A 72 6.12 10.07 -4.67
CA ARG A 72 6.08 8.70 -4.10
C ARG A 72 7.45 8.09 -3.82
N GLU A 73 8.45 8.39 -4.63
CA GLU A 73 9.82 7.89 -4.43
C GLU A 73 10.45 8.51 -3.17
N ASN A 74 10.23 9.79 -2.92
CA ASN A 74 10.70 10.44 -1.70
C ASN A 74 9.97 9.91 -0.47
N ALA A 75 8.66 9.65 -0.58
CA ALA A 75 7.88 9.03 0.47
C ALA A 75 8.39 7.61 0.76
N LEU A 76 8.63 6.80 -0.27
CA LEU A 76 9.19 5.46 -0.12
C LEU A 76 10.58 5.50 0.54
N LEU A 77 11.45 6.42 0.15
CA LEU A 77 12.76 6.58 0.79
C LEU A 77 12.64 6.91 2.29
N ARG A 78 11.72 7.81 2.68
CA ARG A 78 11.46 8.11 4.10
C ARG A 78 10.98 6.88 4.86
N ILE A 79 10.08 6.10 4.26
CA ILE A 79 9.56 4.85 4.82
C ILE A 79 10.71 3.86 5.07
N VAL A 80 11.57 3.67 4.07
CA VAL A 80 12.71 2.75 4.16
C VAL A 80 13.67 3.18 5.27
N ARG A 81 14.00 4.47 5.38
CA ARG A 81 14.86 4.98 6.46
C ARG A 81 14.24 4.85 7.85
N ALA A 82 12.93 4.84 7.94
CA ALA A 82 12.23 4.66 9.20
C ALA A 82 12.24 3.21 9.72
N LEU A 83 12.61 2.24 8.89
CA LEU A 83 12.76 0.85 9.31
C LEU A 83 14.02 0.65 10.12
N LYS A 84 13.91 -0.11 11.18
CA LYS A 84 15.08 -0.66 11.90
C LYS A 84 15.83 -1.64 10.99
N PRO A 85 17.13 -1.86 11.22
CA PRO A 85 17.84 -2.99 10.64
C PRO A 85 17.10 -4.31 10.93
N GLY A 86 16.79 -5.09 9.86
CA GLY A 86 15.95 -6.28 9.95
C GLY A 86 14.45 -6.03 9.99
N GLY A 87 14.02 -4.78 9.94
CA GLY A 87 12.60 -4.40 9.86
C GLY A 87 11.97 -4.71 8.51
N TRP A 88 10.65 -4.81 8.47
CA TRP A 88 9.88 -5.19 7.30
C TRP A 88 9.06 -4.03 6.73
N LEU A 89 8.98 -3.98 5.42
CA LEU A 89 8.06 -3.10 4.68
C LEU A 89 7.00 -3.94 3.98
N LEU A 90 5.74 -3.59 4.20
CA LEU A 90 4.60 -4.18 3.49
C LEU A 90 3.82 -3.06 2.80
N VAL A 91 3.72 -3.12 1.49
CA VAL A 91 2.93 -2.17 0.69
C VAL A 91 1.90 -2.93 -0.14
N GLU A 92 0.68 -2.44 -0.13
CA GLU A 92 -0.42 -2.96 -0.92
C GLU A 92 -0.95 -1.83 -1.83
N GLU A 93 -0.94 -2.06 -3.15
CA GLU A 93 -1.39 -1.08 -4.14
C GLU A 93 -2.32 -1.72 -5.17
N PHE A 94 -3.20 -0.93 -5.75
CA PHE A 94 -4.04 -1.39 -6.86
C PHE A 94 -3.23 -1.54 -8.14
N ASP A 95 -3.60 -2.54 -8.91
CA ASP A 95 -3.36 -2.59 -10.34
C ASP A 95 -4.62 -2.18 -11.10
N SER A 96 -4.76 -0.88 -11.31
CA SER A 96 -5.92 -0.33 -12.01
C SER A 96 -5.93 -0.67 -13.51
N LEU A 97 -4.78 -1.06 -14.07
CA LEU A 97 -4.68 -1.43 -15.49
C LEU A 97 -5.26 -2.81 -15.78
N SER A 98 -5.24 -3.70 -14.78
CA SER A 98 -5.84 -5.03 -14.88
C SER A 98 -7.35 -5.03 -14.66
N MET A 99 -7.94 -3.89 -14.31
CA MET A 99 -9.38 -3.77 -14.14
C MET A 99 -10.06 -3.70 -15.51
N ARG A 100 -10.83 -4.75 -15.84
CA ARG A 100 -11.56 -4.83 -17.11
C ARG A 100 -12.96 -5.39 -16.86
N PRO A 101 -13.98 -4.83 -17.52
CA PRO A 101 -15.31 -5.43 -17.53
C PRO A 101 -15.30 -6.75 -18.30
N ASP A 102 -16.27 -7.60 -17.99
CA ASP A 102 -16.55 -8.79 -18.81
C ASP A 102 -17.15 -8.33 -20.16
N PRO A 103 -16.54 -8.68 -21.31
CA PRO A 103 -17.06 -8.30 -22.61
C PRO A 103 -18.48 -8.79 -22.90
N ALA A 104 -18.91 -9.90 -22.26
CA ALA A 104 -20.27 -10.39 -22.38
C ALA A 104 -21.31 -9.49 -21.69
N ILE A 105 -20.87 -8.64 -20.75
CA ILE A 105 -21.72 -7.72 -19.99
C ILE A 105 -21.62 -6.29 -20.53
N ASP A 106 -20.50 -5.97 -21.14
CA ASP A 106 -20.19 -4.65 -21.70
C ASP A 106 -19.86 -4.76 -23.20
N PRO A 107 -20.82 -5.26 -24.03
CA PRO A 107 -20.57 -5.45 -25.46
C PRO A 107 -20.34 -4.14 -26.22
N ASP A 108 -20.84 -3.03 -25.70
CA ASP A 108 -20.68 -1.71 -26.27
C ASP A 108 -19.49 -0.94 -25.67
N GLU A 109 -18.68 -1.60 -24.83
CA GLU A 109 -17.47 -1.05 -24.16
C GLU A 109 -17.71 0.23 -23.33
N VAL A 110 -18.95 0.51 -22.92
CA VAL A 110 -19.30 1.72 -22.16
C VAL A 110 -18.59 1.77 -20.80
N LEU A 111 -18.47 0.61 -20.16
CA LEU A 111 -17.76 0.50 -18.88
C LEU A 111 -16.27 0.67 -19.08
N LEU A 112 -15.73 0.05 -20.12
CA LEU A 112 -14.31 0.16 -20.47
C LEU A 112 -13.96 1.62 -20.74
N GLU A 113 -14.72 2.33 -21.53
CA GLU A 113 -14.54 3.77 -21.79
C GLU A 113 -14.62 4.61 -20.51
N THR A 114 -15.55 4.26 -19.60
CA THR A 114 -15.68 4.93 -18.30
C THR A 114 -14.45 4.72 -17.43
N TYR A 115 -13.92 3.50 -17.38
CA TYR A 115 -12.67 3.20 -16.67
C TYR A 115 -11.49 3.95 -17.28
N ASP A 116 -11.36 3.96 -18.58
CA ASP A 116 -10.29 4.67 -19.27
C ASP A 116 -10.37 6.18 -19.03
N ALA A 117 -11.57 6.75 -18.99
CA ALA A 117 -11.78 8.14 -18.62
C ALA A 117 -11.36 8.42 -17.18
N LEU A 118 -11.74 7.54 -16.24
CA LEU A 118 -11.31 7.63 -14.84
C LEU A 118 -9.79 7.55 -14.71
N GLN A 119 -9.15 6.60 -15.39
CA GLN A 119 -7.69 6.45 -15.38
C GLN A 119 -6.99 7.71 -15.90
N ARG A 120 -7.49 8.33 -16.98
CA ARG A 120 -6.98 9.62 -17.47
C ARG A 120 -7.06 10.72 -16.41
N VAL A 121 -8.19 10.84 -15.73
CA VAL A 121 -8.39 11.83 -14.66
C VAL A 121 -7.43 11.57 -13.49
N MET A 122 -7.27 10.32 -13.07
CA MET A 122 -6.34 9.94 -11.99
C MET A 122 -4.89 10.26 -12.38
N THR A 123 -4.48 9.89 -13.58
CA THR A 123 -3.12 10.16 -14.09
C THR A 123 -2.86 11.66 -14.17
N ALA A 124 -3.82 12.45 -14.63
CA ALA A 124 -3.71 13.92 -14.66
C ALA A 124 -3.54 14.54 -13.25
N ARG A 125 -3.96 13.83 -12.20
CA ARG A 125 -3.75 14.21 -10.78
C ARG A 125 -2.48 13.63 -10.16
N GLY A 126 -1.61 13.02 -10.97
CA GLY A 126 -0.33 12.48 -10.51
C GLY A 126 -0.39 11.05 -9.98
N VAL A 127 -1.53 10.35 -10.10
CA VAL A 127 -1.65 8.94 -9.73
C VAL A 127 -0.87 8.09 -10.73
N ASP A 128 0.01 7.22 -10.24
CA ASP A 128 0.71 6.24 -11.06
C ASP A 128 -0.02 4.89 -11.02
N LEU A 129 -0.85 4.64 -12.01
CA LEU A 129 -1.67 3.43 -12.11
C LEU A 129 -0.87 2.12 -12.22
N ARG A 130 0.45 2.22 -12.47
CA ARG A 130 1.35 1.07 -12.60
C ARG A 130 2.22 0.85 -11.37
N TYR A 131 2.10 1.71 -10.36
CA TYR A 131 3.05 1.72 -9.24
C TYR A 131 3.11 0.39 -8.50
N GLY A 132 1.98 -0.29 -8.31
CA GLY A 132 1.94 -1.63 -7.72
C GLY A 132 2.83 -2.64 -8.43
N GLN A 133 2.85 -2.61 -9.76
CA GLN A 133 3.71 -3.49 -10.59
C GLN A 133 5.21 -3.15 -10.47
N LEU A 134 5.53 -1.91 -10.10
CA LEU A 134 6.91 -1.42 -10.01
C LEU A 134 7.53 -1.61 -8.63
N LEU A 135 6.74 -1.89 -7.59
CA LEU A 135 7.16 -1.90 -6.19
C LEU A 135 8.38 -2.80 -5.93
N THR A 136 8.41 -4.01 -6.48
CA THR A 136 9.54 -4.93 -6.25
C THR A 136 10.86 -4.39 -6.76
N GLY A 137 10.85 -3.74 -7.93
CA GLY A 137 12.01 -3.05 -8.48
C GLY A 137 12.43 -1.85 -7.63
N ARG A 138 11.46 -1.07 -7.15
CA ARG A 138 11.68 0.09 -6.28
C ARG A 138 12.26 -0.32 -4.93
N PHE A 139 11.75 -1.39 -4.32
CA PHE A 139 12.28 -1.90 -3.06
C PHE A 139 13.76 -2.28 -3.19
N ARG A 140 14.12 -3.03 -4.24
CA ARG A 140 15.53 -3.38 -4.49
C ARG A 140 16.39 -2.16 -4.76
N ALA A 141 15.89 -1.17 -5.51
CA ALA A 141 16.62 0.08 -5.77
C ALA A 141 16.88 0.88 -4.49
N HIS A 142 16.02 0.77 -3.48
CA HIS A 142 16.20 1.39 -2.16
C HIS A 142 16.97 0.49 -1.16
N GLY A 143 17.56 -0.62 -1.63
CA GLY A 143 18.42 -1.48 -0.81
C GLY A 143 17.69 -2.50 0.08
N LEU A 144 16.38 -2.68 -0.12
CA LEU A 144 15.64 -3.74 0.56
C LEU A 144 16.00 -5.11 -0.03
N VAL A 145 16.06 -6.13 0.82
CA VAL A 145 16.36 -7.53 0.48
C VAL A 145 15.14 -8.41 0.78
N ASP A 146 15.21 -9.68 0.40
CA ASP A 146 14.11 -10.65 0.58
C ASP A 146 12.79 -10.16 -0.01
N VAL A 147 12.90 -9.48 -1.17
CA VAL A 147 11.76 -8.84 -1.83
C VAL A 147 10.86 -9.88 -2.48
N GLY A 148 9.64 -10.00 -1.96
CA GLY A 148 8.55 -10.79 -2.52
C GLY A 148 7.41 -9.93 -3.02
N ALA A 149 6.59 -10.47 -3.91
CA ALA A 149 5.33 -9.85 -4.32
C ALA A 149 4.30 -10.92 -4.69
N GLU A 150 3.05 -10.63 -4.40
CA GLU A 150 1.91 -11.40 -4.90
C GLU A 150 0.88 -10.44 -5.51
N GLY A 151 0.22 -10.87 -6.59
CA GLY A 151 -0.95 -10.19 -7.15
C GLY A 151 -2.19 -11.04 -6.88
N ARG A 152 -3.27 -10.40 -6.44
CA ARG A 152 -4.58 -11.05 -6.26
C ARG A 152 -5.59 -10.43 -7.18
N LEU A 153 -6.22 -11.27 -7.98
CA LEU A 153 -7.28 -10.91 -8.89
C LEU A 153 -8.62 -11.35 -8.32
N PHE A 154 -9.58 -10.46 -8.30
CA PHE A 154 -10.92 -10.76 -7.83
C PHE A 154 -11.93 -10.49 -8.95
N MET A 155 -12.81 -11.46 -9.20
CA MET A 155 -13.98 -11.24 -10.03
C MET A 155 -15.09 -10.65 -9.14
N LEU A 156 -15.57 -9.47 -9.50
CA LEU A 156 -16.66 -8.80 -8.78
C LEU A 156 -17.94 -8.92 -9.62
N GLN A 157 -18.98 -9.46 -9.02
CA GLN A 157 -20.30 -9.49 -9.63
C GLN A 157 -21.16 -8.37 -9.02
N GLY A 158 -21.84 -7.60 -9.85
CA GLY A 158 -22.75 -6.57 -9.37
C GLY A 158 -23.79 -7.12 -8.39
N GLY A 159 -24.02 -6.40 -7.29
CA GLY A 159 -24.92 -6.82 -6.21
C GLY A 159 -24.36 -7.87 -5.26
N SER A 160 -23.18 -8.44 -5.53
CA SER A 160 -22.50 -9.31 -4.55
C SER A 160 -21.77 -8.48 -3.49
N PRO A 161 -21.66 -8.99 -2.25
CA PRO A 161 -20.75 -8.38 -1.28
C PRO A 161 -19.32 -8.44 -1.83
N ALA A 162 -18.59 -7.33 -1.76
CA ALA A 162 -17.17 -7.35 -2.11
C ALA A 162 -16.45 -8.40 -1.28
N PRO A 163 -15.47 -9.16 -1.84
CA PRO A 163 -14.66 -10.09 -1.08
C PRO A 163 -14.12 -9.41 0.18
N ARG A 164 -14.09 -10.10 1.32
CA ARG A 164 -13.61 -9.53 2.59
C ARG A 164 -12.17 -9.03 2.51
N SER A 165 -11.41 -9.55 1.56
CA SER A 165 -10.06 -9.12 1.22
C SER A 165 -9.99 -7.96 0.21
N ALA A 166 -11.10 -7.62 -0.46
CA ALA A 166 -11.16 -6.41 -1.26
C ALA A 166 -11.15 -5.22 -0.29
N PRO A 167 -10.29 -4.20 -0.53
CA PRO A 167 -10.35 -3.00 0.27
C PRO A 167 -11.77 -2.45 0.16
N ARG A 168 -12.42 -2.24 1.30
CA ARG A 168 -13.60 -1.37 1.31
C ARG A 168 -13.06 0.01 0.93
N THR A 169 -13.21 0.36 -0.33
CA THR A 169 -13.11 1.76 -0.72
C THR A 169 -14.28 2.45 -0.02
N SER A 170 -14.07 2.87 1.21
CA SER A 170 -14.88 3.94 1.76
C SER A 170 -14.61 5.12 0.84
N SER A 171 -15.55 5.40 -0.05
CA SER A 171 -15.49 6.53 -0.93
C SER A 171 -15.51 7.78 -0.04
N SER A 172 -14.33 8.24 0.35
CA SER A 172 -14.14 9.57 0.90
C SER A 172 -14.23 10.65 -0.19
N TYR A 173 -14.45 10.27 -1.43
CA TYR A 173 -14.88 11.17 -2.50
C TYR A 173 -16.40 11.13 -2.56
N GLY A 174 -17.03 11.89 -1.65
CA GLY A 174 -18.47 12.15 -1.64
C GLY A 174 -18.92 12.97 -2.86
N THR A 175 -18.96 12.35 -4.00
CA THR A 175 -19.81 12.78 -5.11
C THR A 175 -20.81 11.67 -5.35
N ARG A 176 -22.00 11.87 -4.83
CA ARG A 176 -23.17 11.08 -5.15
C ARG A 176 -23.43 11.23 -6.62
N TRP A 177 -22.99 10.28 -7.43
CA TRP A 177 -23.40 10.16 -8.82
C TRP A 177 -24.83 9.64 -8.83
N SER A 178 -25.79 10.53 -8.96
CA SER A 178 -27.15 10.21 -9.32
C SER A 178 -27.26 10.36 -10.84
N SER A 179 -27.06 9.28 -11.56
CA SER A 179 -27.43 9.21 -12.99
C SER A 179 -28.87 8.79 -13.09
N PRO A 180 -29.75 9.55 -13.76
CA PRO A 180 -31.08 9.08 -14.06
C PRO A 180 -31.00 7.97 -15.11
N GLY A 181 -31.50 6.78 -14.81
CA GLY A 181 -31.77 5.75 -15.80
C GLY A 181 -31.11 4.37 -15.66
N TRP A 182 -30.39 4.10 -14.60
CA TRP A 182 -29.78 2.76 -14.42
C TRP A 182 -30.68 1.85 -13.58
N SER A 183 -31.20 0.79 -14.21
CA SER A 183 -31.94 -0.25 -13.49
C SER A 183 -30.99 -1.10 -12.67
N ARG A 184 -31.45 -1.55 -11.48
CA ARG A 184 -30.70 -2.40 -10.52
C ARG A 184 -30.35 -3.81 -11.02
N THR A 185 -30.50 -4.12 -12.29
CA THR A 185 -30.36 -5.46 -12.86
C THR A 185 -29.10 -5.69 -13.68
N SER A 186 -28.24 -4.69 -13.90
CA SER A 186 -26.98 -4.90 -14.60
C SER A 186 -25.96 -5.57 -13.69
N ARG A 187 -25.55 -6.79 -14.04
CA ARG A 187 -24.50 -7.56 -13.36
C ARG A 187 -23.14 -7.04 -13.81
N TRP A 188 -22.36 -6.54 -12.89
CA TRP A 188 -21.03 -6.02 -13.14
C TRP A 188 -19.97 -7.01 -12.65
N THR A 189 -18.96 -7.27 -13.45
CA THR A 189 -17.77 -8.05 -13.02
C THR A 189 -16.50 -7.28 -13.31
N PRO A 190 -16.16 -6.23 -12.54
CA PRO A 190 -14.82 -5.67 -12.62
C PRO A 190 -13.81 -6.63 -12.00
N THR A 191 -12.69 -6.80 -12.67
CA THR A 191 -11.55 -7.54 -12.16
C THR A 191 -10.63 -6.58 -11.42
N PHE A 192 -10.34 -6.83 -10.14
CA PHE A 192 -9.36 -6.07 -9.38
C PHE A 192 -8.11 -6.89 -9.15
N ALA A 193 -6.95 -6.32 -9.44
CA ALA A 193 -5.68 -6.85 -8.99
C ALA A 193 -5.14 -5.97 -7.85
N ILE A 194 -4.72 -6.60 -6.77
CA ILE A 194 -4.01 -5.95 -5.68
C ILE A 194 -2.60 -6.51 -5.68
N TRP A 195 -1.60 -5.65 -5.76
CA TRP A 195 -0.22 -6.00 -5.57
C TRP A 195 0.17 -5.79 -4.12
N ARG A 196 0.67 -6.85 -3.52
CA ARG A 196 1.29 -6.83 -2.21
C ARG A 196 2.76 -7.09 -2.39
N SER A 197 3.61 -6.19 -1.92
CA SER A 197 5.05 -6.35 -1.89
C SER A 197 5.54 -6.25 -0.48
N GLU A 198 6.42 -7.15 -0.10
CA GLU A 198 7.07 -7.18 1.20
C GLU A 198 8.59 -7.25 0.99
N ALA A 199 9.33 -6.67 1.89
CA ALA A 199 10.78 -6.69 1.87
C ALA A 199 11.35 -6.39 3.27
N SER A 200 12.53 -6.92 3.55
CA SER A 200 13.26 -6.63 4.78
C SER A 200 14.40 -5.65 4.54
N TRP A 201 14.70 -4.86 5.55
CA TRP A 201 15.90 -4.04 5.59
C TRP A 201 17.08 -4.90 6.03
N PRO A 202 18.24 -4.90 5.33
CA PRO A 202 19.35 -5.76 5.69
C PRO A 202 19.85 -5.48 7.10
N LEU A 203 20.14 -6.55 7.85
CA LEU A 203 20.86 -6.45 9.12
C LEU A 203 22.26 -5.89 8.83
N HIS A 204 22.63 -4.80 9.48
CA HIS A 204 23.99 -4.32 9.47
C HIS A 204 24.88 -5.42 10.04
N ARG A 205 25.56 -6.18 9.18
CA ARG A 205 26.71 -6.97 9.62
C ARG A 205 27.78 -5.94 9.97
N SER A 206 27.97 -5.66 11.24
CA SER A 206 29.14 -4.96 11.70
C SER A 206 30.34 -5.80 11.29
N CYS A 207 31.09 -5.36 10.29
CA CYS A 207 32.44 -5.84 10.09
C CYS A 207 33.23 -5.44 11.36
N GLY A 208 33.43 -6.39 12.26
CA GLY A 208 34.33 -6.20 13.38
C GLY A 208 35.72 -5.84 12.86
N PRO A 209 36.54 -5.10 13.66
CA PRO A 209 37.86 -4.73 13.24
C PRO A 209 38.67 -6.01 12.98
N SER A 210 39.14 -6.18 11.73
CA SER A 210 40.03 -7.27 11.34
C SER A 210 41.37 -7.12 12.07
N GLY A 211 41.59 -8.02 13.03
CA GLY A 211 42.92 -8.22 13.59
C GLY A 211 43.94 -8.53 12.49
N ALA A 212 45.08 -7.87 12.55
CA ALA A 212 46.20 -7.99 11.64
C ALA A 212 46.76 -9.40 11.53
N GLY A 213 47.10 -9.84 10.33
CA GLY A 213 48.15 -10.85 10.11
C GLY A 213 47.71 -12.09 9.35
N GLY A 214 48.08 -12.19 8.04
CA GLY A 214 48.13 -13.39 7.23
C GLY A 214 47.87 -13.19 5.74
N PRO A 215 48.64 -13.79 4.84
CA PRO A 215 48.62 -13.43 3.42
C PRO A 215 47.56 -14.16 2.60
N GLU A 216 47.10 -13.47 1.60
CA GLU A 216 46.42 -13.91 0.35
C GLU A 216 45.39 -15.03 0.41
N GLY A 217 44.11 -14.62 0.31
CA GLY A 217 42.99 -15.48 0.02
C GLY A 217 41.79 -14.61 -0.37
N THR A 218 41.39 -14.74 -1.61
CA THR A 218 40.24 -14.07 -2.27
C THR A 218 39.07 -13.76 -1.36
N ARG A 219 38.82 -12.48 -1.14
CA ARG A 219 37.64 -11.97 -0.41
C ARG A 219 36.45 -11.95 -1.32
N ARG A 220 35.44 -12.71 -0.97
CA ARG A 220 34.04 -12.46 -1.39
C ARG A 220 33.33 -11.83 -0.19
N CYS A 221 32.92 -10.59 -0.36
CA CYS A 221 31.83 -10.00 0.41
C CYS A 221 30.56 -10.13 -0.41
#